data_cc90e490c3ebd45acfb630cf98253d58
#
_entry.id   cc90e490c3ebd45acfb630cf98253d58
#
_cell.length_a   1.000
_cell.length_b   1.000
_cell.length_c   1.000
_cell.angle_alpha   90.00
_cell.angle_beta   90.00
_cell.angle_gamma   90.00
#
_symmetry.space_group_name_H-M   'P 1'
#
loop_
_entity.id
_entity.type
_entity.pdbx_description
1 polymer ?
#
loop_
_entity_poly.entity_id
_entity_poly.type
_entity_poly.pdbx_seq_one_letter_code
_entity_poly.pdbx_strand_id
1 'polypeptide(L)'
;MSYKTQIQPNRIPRHIAIIMDGNGRWAKRQGMARMFGHRQGVETVHRITEAAAELGIEYLTLYAFSTENWNRPKEEVDALMSLLVDTIAKETPTLMKNNVRLSTIGDLARLPENAQQKFRACMEDTGKNTGLNLVIALSYSARWEMIQATRNIALAVQQGTMLVEDINEELISASLTTAQMPDPDLLIRTSGELRISNFLLWQLAYAELYFTDCLWPEFTEEEFYHAIVDYQHRERRFGKTSEQVR
;
A
#
# COMPACT_ATOMS: atom_id res chain seq x y z
N MET A 1 -28.77 -3.57 -2.98
CA MET A 1 -27.98 -4.82 -3.19
C MET A 1 -26.54 -4.48 -2.87
N SER A 2 -25.83 -5.35 -2.12
CA SER A 2 -24.42 -5.13 -1.79
C SER A 2 -23.54 -5.34 -3.04
N TYR A 3 -22.50 -4.52 -3.21
CA TYR A 3 -21.50 -4.71 -4.27
C TYR A 3 -20.74 -6.04 -4.10
N LYS A 4 -20.59 -6.55 -2.87
CA LYS A 4 -19.96 -7.85 -2.61
C LYS A 4 -20.57 -8.98 -3.45
N THR A 5 -21.90 -8.97 -3.65
CA THR A 5 -22.61 -10.00 -4.43
C THR A 5 -22.42 -9.87 -5.95
N GLN A 6 -21.86 -8.75 -6.42
CA GLN A 6 -21.58 -8.49 -7.82
C GLN A 6 -20.15 -8.85 -8.22
N ILE A 7 -19.26 -9.08 -7.23
CA ILE A 7 -17.86 -9.43 -7.47
C ILE A 7 -17.78 -10.81 -8.15
N GLN A 8 -17.06 -10.85 -9.27
CA GLN A 8 -16.77 -12.08 -10.01
C GLN A 8 -15.50 -12.72 -9.41
N PRO A 9 -15.56 -13.94 -8.80
CA PRO A 9 -14.43 -14.52 -8.08
C PRO A 9 -13.20 -14.80 -8.95
N ASN A 10 -13.38 -15.03 -10.24
CA ASN A 10 -12.31 -15.29 -11.21
C ASN A 10 -11.63 -14.02 -11.77
N ARG A 11 -12.07 -12.83 -11.37
CA ARG A 11 -11.54 -11.54 -11.82
C ARG A 11 -11.17 -10.62 -10.66
N ILE A 12 -10.91 -11.16 -9.49
CA ILE A 12 -10.44 -10.38 -8.34
C ILE A 12 -9.03 -9.87 -8.63
N PRO A 13 -8.73 -8.58 -8.39
CA PRO A 13 -7.38 -8.06 -8.51
C PRO A 13 -6.46 -8.78 -7.53
N ARG A 14 -5.30 -9.21 -8.00
CA ARG A 14 -4.33 -9.93 -7.18
C ARG A 14 -3.67 -9.02 -6.16
N HIS A 15 -3.40 -7.78 -6.55
CA HIS A 15 -2.77 -6.77 -5.72
C HIS A 15 -3.53 -5.44 -5.81
N ILE A 16 -3.97 -4.93 -4.66
CA ILE A 16 -4.59 -3.62 -4.52
C ILE A 16 -3.66 -2.70 -3.72
N ALA A 17 -3.40 -1.50 -4.24
CA ALA A 17 -2.69 -0.44 -3.53
C ALA A 17 -3.66 0.67 -3.13
N ILE A 18 -3.54 1.24 -1.92
CA ILE A 18 -4.46 2.28 -1.44
C ILE A 18 -3.69 3.49 -0.92
N ILE A 19 -4.04 4.68 -1.43
CA ILE A 19 -3.63 5.97 -0.85
C ILE A 19 -4.75 6.43 0.09
N MET A 20 -4.49 6.30 1.39
CA MET A 20 -5.41 6.56 2.50
C MET A 20 -5.48 8.06 2.83
N ASP A 21 -6.12 8.84 1.95
CA ASP A 21 -6.20 10.29 2.10
C ASP A 21 -7.54 10.74 2.73
N GLY A 22 -7.52 11.90 3.40
CA GLY A 22 -8.72 12.53 3.95
C GLY A 22 -8.84 12.51 5.47
N ASN A 23 -7.96 11.83 6.22
CA ASN A 23 -8.01 11.75 7.69
C ASN A 23 -8.13 13.11 8.36
N GLY A 24 -7.26 14.06 7.99
CA GLY A 24 -7.28 15.41 8.57
C GLY A 24 -8.49 16.23 8.16
N ARG A 25 -8.98 16.08 6.93
CA ARG A 25 -10.21 16.75 6.44
C ARG A 25 -11.44 16.24 7.19
N TRP A 26 -11.52 14.94 7.39
CA TRP A 26 -12.56 14.30 8.16
C TRP A 26 -12.61 14.82 9.61
N ALA A 27 -11.48 14.81 10.31
CA ALA A 27 -11.39 15.34 11.68
C ALA A 27 -11.83 16.81 11.75
N LYS A 28 -11.42 17.65 10.81
CA LYS A 28 -11.84 19.06 10.72
C LYS A 28 -13.36 19.20 10.53
N ARG A 29 -13.99 18.35 9.68
CA ARG A 29 -15.46 18.34 9.51
C ARG A 29 -16.18 18.02 10.81
N GLN A 30 -15.57 17.20 11.68
CA GLN A 30 -16.11 16.83 13.01
C GLN A 30 -15.75 17.83 14.12
N GLY A 31 -15.04 18.92 13.79
CA GLY A 31 -14.56 19.87 14.82
C GLY A 31 -13.46 19.32 15.72
N MET A 32 -12.75 18.26 15.30
CA MET A 32 -11.77 17.54 16.09
C MET A 32 -10.34 17.80 15.63
N ALA A 33 -9.38 17.53 16.52
CA ALA A 33 -7.96 17.58 16.19
C ALA A 33 -7.59 16.55 15.10
N ARG A 34 -6.63 16.89 14.25
CA ARG A 34 -6.20 16.11 13.09
C ARG A 34 -5.85 14.64 13.44
N MET A 35 -5.22 14.42 14.60
CA MET A 35 -4.86 13.09 15.09
C MET A 35 -6.06 12.17 15.37
N PHE A 36 -7.23 12.74 15.66
CA PHE A 36 -8.45 11.95 15.82
C PHE A 36 -8.83 11.26 14.49
N GLY A 37 -8.71 11.97 13.36
CA GLY A 37 -8.95 11.38 12.04
C GLY A 37 -7.97 10.24 11.70
N HIS A 38 -6.71 10.35 12.10
CA HIS A 38 -5.74 9.27 11.90
C HIS A 38 -6.07 8.03 12.76
N ARG A 39 -6.51 8.22 14.01
CA ARG A 39 -6.99 7.10 14.84
C ARG A 39 -8.22 6.42 14.24
N GLN A 40 -9.17 7.20 13.75
CA GLN A 40 -10.35 6.65 13.07
C GLN A 40 -9.97 5.93 11.77
N GLY A 41 -8.95 6.44 11.05
CA GLY A 41 -8.41 5.78 9.87
C GLY A 41 -7.79 4.40 10.13
N VAL A 42 -7.32 4.12 11.35
CA VAL A 42 -6.83 2.77 11.75
C VAL A 42 -7.98 1.76 11.74
N GLU A 43 -9.16 2.13 12.23
CA GLU A 43 -10.34 1.25 12.18
C GLU A 43 -10.73 0.89 10.74
N THR A 44 -10.54 1.85 9.81
CA THR A 44 -10.76 1.59 8.38
C THR A 44 -9.71 0.63 7.82
N VAL A 45 -8.43 0.77 8.23
CA VAL A 45 -7.37 -0.21 7.84
C VAL A 45 -7.79 -1.61 8.25
N HIS A 46 -8.25 -1.80 9.48
CA HIS A 46 -8.69 -3.09 9.99
C HIS A 46 -9.82 -3.68 9.13
N ARG A 47 -10.91 -2.95 8.93
CA ARG A 47 -12.05 -3.37 8.09
C ARG A 47 -11.65 -3.76 6.68
N ILE A 48 -10.86 -2.91 6.02
CA ILE A 48 -10.47 -3.14 4.61
C ILE A 48 -9.48 -4.33 4.51
N THR A 49 -8.63 -4.52 5.51
CA THR A 49 -7.74 -5.68 5.58
C THR A 49 -8.54 -6.98 5.71
N GLU A 50 -9.56 -7.01 6.57
CA GLU A 50 -10.46 -8.17 6.71
C GLU A 50 -11.23 -8.42 5.42
N ALA A 51 -11.83 -7.38 4.82
CA ALA A 51 -12.56 -7.51 3.56
C ALA A 51 -11.67 -8.03 2.41
N ALA A 52 -10.41 -7.57 2.33
CA ALA A 52 -9.45 -8.04 1.35
C ALA A 52 -9.07 -9.51 1.57
N ALA A 53 -8.83 -9.91 2.83
CA ALA A 53 -8.53 -11.29 3.19
C ALA A 53 -9.70 -12.24 2.88
N GLU A 54 -10.94 -11.85 3.18
CA GLU A 54 -12.16 -12.62 2.87
C GLU A 54 -12.37 -12.82 1.36
N LEU A 55 -11.99 -11.84 0.54
CA LEU A 55 -12.08 -11.95 -0.92
C LEU A 55 -10.95 -12.79 -1.53
N GLY A 56 -9.93 -13.17 -0.76
CA GLY A 56 -8.79 -13.91 -1.27
C GLY A 56 -7.79 -13.05 -2.07
N ILE A 57 -7.74 -11.73 -1.79
CA ILE A 57 -6.73 -10.85 -2.36
C ILE A 57 -5.36 -11.26 -1.82
N GLU A 58 -4.36 -11.36 -2.70
CA GLU A 58 -3.02 -11.82 -2.29
C GLU A 58 -2.20 -10.72 -1.63
N TYR A 59 -2.31 -9.47 -2.13
CA TYR A 59 -1.54 -8.31 -1.65
C TYR A 59 -2.43 -7.08 -1.47
N LEU A 60 -2.29 -6.43 -0.32
CA LEU A 60 -2.89 -5.12 -0.04
C LEU A 60 -1.79 -4.17 0.43
N THR A 61 -1.43 -3.19 -0.40
CA THR A 61 -0.42 -2.18 -0.05
C THR A 61 -1.08 -0.88 0.39
N LEU A 62 -0.79 -0.45 1.62
CA LEU A 62 -1.33 0.76 2.22
C LEU A 62 -0.26 1.86 2.34
N TYR A 63 -0.51 3.04 1.77
CA TYR A 63 0.39 4.19 1.86
C TYR A 63 0.21 4.91 3.20
N ALA A 64 0.94 4.47 4.22
CA ALA A 64 0.77 4.95 5.59
C ALA A 64 1.60 6.20 5.90
N PHE A 65 2.85 6.30 5.39
CA PHE A 65 3.73 7.44 5.66
C PHE A 65 4.71 7.66 4.51
N SER A 66 4.62 8.82 3.85
CA SER A 66 5.52 9.17 2.76
C SER A 66 6.81 9.84 3.24
N THR A 67 7.86 9.85 2.39
CA THR A 67 9.10 10.61 2.67
C THR A 67 8.83 12.11 2.84
N GLU A 68 7.83 12.67 2.15
CA GLU A 68 7.43 14.06 2.26
C GLU A 68 6.76 14.38 3.60
N ASN A 69 6.15 13.39 4.27
CA ASN A 69 5.48 13.59 5.56
C ASN A 69 6.47 13.95 6.69
N TRP A 70 7.77 13.65 6.53
CA TRP A 70 8.79 14.11 7.47
C TRP A 70 8.91 15.63 7.53
N ASN A 71 8.42 16.37 6.53
CA ASN A 71 8.41 17.84 6.51
C ASN A 71 7.23 18.44 7.29
N ARG A 72 6.35 17.63 7.88
CA ARG A 72 5.27 18.08 8.74
C ARG A 72 5.80 18.58 10.07
N PRO A 73 5.01 19.35 10.84
CA PRO A 73 5.41 19.73 12.19
C PRO A 73 5.85 18.51 13.02
N LYS A 74 6.94 18.68 13.78
CA LYS A 74 7.55 17.56 14.54
C LYS A 74 6.54 16.86 15.45
N GLU A 75 5.68 17.62 16.12
CA GLU A 75 4.64 17.09 17.02
C GLU A 75 3.65 16.17 16.27
N GLU A 76 3.28 16.52 15.02
CA GLU A 76 2.42 15.66 14.19
C GLU A 76 3.15 14.37 13.80
N VAL A 77 4.41 14.47 13.39
CA VAL A 77 5.24 13.31 13.03
C VAL A 77 5.40 12.37 14.23
N ASP A 78 5.77 12.90 15.39
CA ASP A 78 5.96 12.11 16.61
C ASP A 78 4.66 11.40 17.03
N ALA A 79 3.52 12.09 16.94
CA ALA A 79 2.21 11.51 17.22
C ALA A 79 1.81 10.41 16.22
N LEU A 80 2.12 10.58 14.93
CA LEU A 80 1.89 9.54 13.92
C LEU A 80 2.77 8.30 14.13
N MET A 81 4.04 8.50 14.48
CA MET A 81 4.96 7.39 14.81
C MET A 81 4.47 6.61 16.04
N SER A 82 4.03 7.32 17.10
CA SER A 82 3.44 6.66 18.27
C SER A 82 2.19 5.87 17.92
N LEU A 83 1.29 6.43 17.10
CA LEU A 83 0.09 5.74 16.63
C LEU A 83 0.43 4.47 15.84
N LEU A 84 1.43 4.51 14.95
CA LEU A 84 1.89 3.34 14.20
C LEU A 84 2.40 2.24 15.13
N VAL A 85 3.23 2.59 16.14
CA VAL A 85 3.76 1.64 17.11
C VAL A 85 2.65 0.98 17.93
N ASP A 86 1.71 1.78 18.42
CA ASP A 86 0.59 1.30 19.22
C ASP A 86 -0.34 0.40 18.40
N THR A 87 -0.59 0.78 17.14
CA THR A 87 -1.45 0.00 16.23
C THR A 87 -0.83 -1.35 15.94
N ILE A 88 0.45 -1.41 15.53
CA ILE A 88 1.08 -2.68 15.15
C ILE A 88 1.13 -3.66 16.32
N ALA A 89 1.37 -3.15 17.54
CA ALA A 89 1.39 -3.98 18.74
C ALA A 89 0.01 -4.59 19.07
N LYS A 90 -1.07 -3.86 18.77
CA LYS A 90 -2.44 -4.31 19.00
C LYS A 90 -2.94 -5.25 17.91
N GLU A 91 -2.55 -5.00 16.66
CA GLU A 91 -3.06 -5.73 15.49
C GLU A 91 -2.35 -7.08 15.26
N THR A 92 -1.13 -7.29 15.78
CA THR A 92 -0.39 -8.56 15.58
C THR A 92 -1.24 -9.82 15.88
N PRO A 93 -1.98 -9.92 17.01
CA PRO A 93 -2.81 -11.09 17.29
C PRO A 93 -3.94 -11.29 16.27
N THR A 94 -4.53 -10.21 15.78
CA THR A 94 -5.60 -10.25 14.76
C THR A 94 -5.06 -10.69 13.42
N LEU A 95 -3.89 -10.18 12.99
CA LEU A 95 -3.21 -10.62 11.78
C LEU A 95 -2.89 -12.12 11.81
N MET A 96 -2.40 -12.62 12.96
CA MET A 96 -2.15 -14.04 13.17
C MET A 96 -3.42 -14.88 13.05
N LYS A 97 -4.49 -14.47 13.73
CA LYS A 97 -5.80 -15.15 13.70
C LYS A 97 -6.38 -15.24 12.29
N ASN A 98 -6.23 -14.18 11.50
CA ASN A 98 -6.79 -14.06 10.15
C ASN A 98 -5.83 -14.56 9.05
N ASN A 99 -4.72 -15.21 9.42
CA ASN A 99 -3.71 -15.71 8.49
C ASN A 99 -3.15 -14.61 7.56
N VAL A 100 -3.04 -13.37 8.06
CA VAL A 100 -2.49 -12.23 7.33
C VAL A 100 -1.01 -12.09 7.64
N ARG A 101 -0.17 -12.03 6.60
CA ARG A 101 1.26 -11.75 6.72
C ARG A 101 1.50 -10.25 6.61
N LEU A 102 2.27 -9.67 7.54
CA LEU A 102 2.72 -8.29 7.45
C LEU A 102 4.05 -8.21 6.71
N SER A 103 4.16 -7.23 5.82
CA SER A 103 5.44 -6.79 5.25
C SER A 103 5.48 -5.26 5.12
N THR A 104 6.66 -4.72 4.85
CA THR A 104 6.85 -3.27 4.74
C THR A 104 7.70 -2.93 3.53
N ILE A 105 7.47 -1.75 2.95
CA ILE A 105 8.31 -1.13 1.93
C ILE A 105 8.70 0.29 2.36
N GLY A 106 9.86 0.77 1.90
CA GLY A 106 10.36 2.11 2.16
C GLY A 106 11.57 2.13 3.10
N ASP A 107 11.95 3.32 3.56
CA ASP A 107 13.13 3.57 4.41
C ASP A 107 12.80 3.36 5.90
N LEU A 108 12.77 2.10 6.31
CA LEU A 108 12.53 1.74 7.72
C LEU A 108 13.64 2.21 8.65
N ALA A 109 14.86 2.38 8.16
CA ALA A 109 15.98 2.83 8.98
C ALA A 109 15.80 4.27 9.48
N ARG A 110 14.95 5.04 8.79
CA ARG A 110 14.61 6.42 9.20
C ARG A 110 13.58 6.50 10.33
N LEU A 111 12.85 5.42 10.59
CA LEU A 111 11.86 5.37 11.67
C LEU A 111 12.54 5.38 13.04
N PRO A 112 11.87 5.85 14.12
CA PRO A 112 12.34 5.66 15.48
C PRO A 112 12.62 4.18 15.78
N GLU A 113 13.64 3.89 16.58
CA GLU A 113 14.11 2.53 16.85
C GLU A 113 13.00 1.62 17.41
N ASN A 114 12.18 2.14 18.32
CA ASN A 114 11.03 1.40 18.87
C ASN A 114 10.02 1.00 17.80
N ALA A 115 9.79 1.84 16.79
CA ALA A 115 8.92 1.53 15.65
C ALA A 115 9.55 0.42 14.79
N GLN A 116 10.85 0.53 14.46
CA GLN A 116 11.56 -0.50 13.71
C GLN A 116 11.48 -1.86 14.39
N GLN A 117 11.71 -1.92 15.70
CA GLN A 117 11.67 -3.14 16.50
C GLN A 117 10.26 -3.79 16.48
N LYS A 118 9.20 -2.97 16.65
CA LYS A 118 7.81 -3.47 16.64
C LYS A 118 7.40 -4.02 15.28
N PHE A 119 7.75 -3.31 14.19
CA PHE A 119 7.48 -3.82 12.84
C PHE A 119 8.24 -5.11 12.54
N ARG A 120 9.53 -5.20 12.91
CA ARG A 120 10.32 -6.43 12.73
C ARG A 120 9.71 -7.60 13.50
N ALA A 121 9.34 -7.42 14.77
CA ALA A 121 8.71 -8.47 15.57
C ALA A 121 7.38 -8.93 14.93
N CYS A 122 6.51 -8.01 14.52
CA CYS A 122 5.25 -8.37 13.88
C CYS A 122 5.46 -9.10 12.53
N MET A 123 6.42 -8.67 11.70
CA MET A 123 6.76 -9.35 10.45
C MET A 123 7.31 -10.76 10.72
N GLU A 124 8.10 -10.95 11.77
CA GLU A 124 8.60 -12.26 12.18
C GLU A 124 7.46 -13.16 12.66
N ASP A 125 6.62 -12.68 13.57
CA ASP A 125 5.47 -13.41 14.11
C ASP A 125 4.52 -13.86 12.98
N THR A 126 4.20 -12.97 12.04
CA THR A 126 3.26 -13.22 10.94
C THR A 126 3.91 -13.87 9.71
N GLY A 127 5.22 -14.08 9.72
CA GLY A 127 6.01 -14.49 8.55
C GLY A 127 5.62 -15.85 7.96
N LYS A 128 5.00 -16.74 8.76
CA LYS A 128 4.52 -18.05 8.32
C LYS A 128 3.08 -18.04 7.79
N ASN A 129 2.36 -16.92 7.91
CA ASN A 129 1.02 -16.79 7.38
C ASN A 129 1.03 -16.83 5.85
N THR A 130 0.05 -17.50 5.27
CA THR A 130 -0.04 -17.80 3.84
C THR A 130 -1.22 -17.13 3.12
N GLY A 131 -2.03 -16.38 3.85
CA GLY A 131 -3.16 -15.64 3.32
C GLY A 131 -2.72 -14.27 2.74
N LEU A 132 -3.53 -13.24 2.96
CA LEU A 132 -3.25 -11.89 2.51
C LEU A 132 -1.87 -11.40 2.99
N ASN A 133 -1.08 -10.82 2.10
CA ASN A 133 0.10 -10.04 2.47
C ASN A 133 -0.29 -8.56 2.60
N LEU A 134 -0.39 -8.08 3.84
CA LEU A 134 -0.59 -6.67 4.15
C LEU A 134 0.75 -5.95 4.10
N VAL A 135 0.92 -5.06 3.12
CA VAL A 135 2.15 -4.31 2.89
C VAL A 135 1.97 -2.87 3.36
N ILE A 136 2.76 -2.43 4.32
CA ILE A 136 2.69 -1.05 4.81
C ILE A 136 3.85 -0.25 4.22
N ALA A 137 3.53 0.75 3.40
CA ALA A 137 4.51 1.69 2.85
C ALA A 137 4.82 2.78 3.90
N LEU A 138 6.05 2.72 4.46
CA LEU A 138 6.53 3.56 5.56
C LEU A 138 7.78 4.31 5.16
N SER A 139 7.79 5.64 5.38
CA SER A 139 8.90 6.48 4.91
C SER A 139 9.24 6.19 3.45
N TYR A 140 8.19 5.96 2.66
CA TYR A 140 8.26 5.51 1.27
C TYR A 140 8.01 6.67 0.31
N SER A 141 8.72 6.68 -0.79
CA SER A 141 8.32 7.35 -2.03
C SER A 141 9.00 6.68 -3.23
N ALA A 142 8.33 6.66 -4.37
CA ALA A 142 8.85 5.99 -5.56
C ALA A 142 10.15 6.61 -6.06
N ARG A 143 10.30 7.94 -5.99
CA ARG A 143 11.55 8.61 -6.37
C ARG A 143 12.71 8.23 -5.47
N TRP A 144 12.49 8.13 -4.16
CA TRP A 144 13.51 7.64 -3.23
C TRP A 144 13.89 6.19 -3.56
N GLU A 145 12.92 5.32 -3.75
CA GLU A 145 13.11 3.91 -4.08
C GLU A 145 13.93 3.73 -5.37
N MET A 146 13.56 4.45 -6.44
CA MET A 146 14.28 4.41 -7.71
C MET A 146 15.73 4.90 -7.58
N ILE A 147 15.98 5.94 -6.76
CA ILE A 147 17.34 6.40 -6.47
C ILE A 147 18.13 5.31 -5.73
N GLN A 148 17.53 4.62 -4.75
CA GLN A 148 18.21 3.54 -4.04
C GLN A 148 18.54 2.36 -5.00
N ALA A 149 17.57 1.92 -5.82
CA ALA A 149 17.78 0.90 -6.83
C ALA A 149 18.92 1.28 -7.81
N THR A 150 18.89 2.50 -8.34
CA THR A 150 19.92 3.02 -9.23
C THR A 150 21.31 3.01 -8.57
N ARG A 151 21.42 3.44 -7.31
CA ARG A 151 22.69 3.41 -6.56
C ARG A 151 23.22 1.99 -6.38
N ASN A 152 22.36 1.05 -6.02
CA ASN A 152 22.74 -0.35 -5.82
C ASN A 152 23.24 -0.97 -7.14
N ILE A 153 22.55 -0.73 -8.25
CA ILE A 153 22.95 -1.18 -9.58
C ILE A 153 24.30 -0.56 -9.98
N ALA A 154 24.46 0.76 -9.83
CA ALA A 154 25.70 1.44 -10.15
C ALA A 154 26.90 0.90 -9.34
N LEU A 155 26.70 0.62 -8.04
CA LEU A 155 27.73 -0.01 -7.20
C LEU A 155 28.07 -1.42 -7.67
N ALA A 156 27.09 -2.23 -8.05
CA ALA A 156 27.32 -3.59 -8.57
C ALA A 156 28.13 -3.56 -9.89
N VAL A 157 27.82 -2.62 -10.79
CA VAL A 157 28.58 -2.41 -12.02
C VAL A 157 30.01 -1.94 -11.71
N GLN A 158 30.18 -0.97 -10.80
CA GLN A 158 31.50 -0.49 -10.38
C GLN A 158 32.38 -1.62 -9.77
N GLN A 159 31.76 -2.52 -9.02
CA GLN A 159 32.44 -3.68 -8.40
C GLN A 159 32.68 -4.84 -9.36
N GLY A 160 32.23 -4.75 -10.59
CA GLY A 160 32.39 -5.81 -11.61
C GLY A 160 31.53 -7.05 -11.35
N THR A 161 30.50 -6.95 -10.47
CA THR A 161 29.56 -8.04 -10.18
C THR A 161 28.36 -8.03 -11.14
N MET A 162 28.23 -7.00 -11.98
CA MET A 162 27.19 -6.80 -12.97
C MET A 162 27.74 -6.06 -14.18
N LEU A 163 27.25 -6.35 -15.38
CA LEU A 163 27.56 -5.59 -16.59
C LEU A 163 26.46 -4.53 -16.84
N VAL A 164 26.82 -3.48 -17.59
CA VAL A 164 25.83 -2.43 -17.97
C VAL A 164 24.73 -3.04 -18.86
N GLU A 165 25.08 -4.01 -19.69
CA GLU A 165 24.17 -4.73 -20.59
C GLU A 165 23.14 -5.59 -19.88
N ASP A 166 23.36 -5.94 -18.59
CA ASP A 166 22.40 -6.68 -17.77
C ASP A 166 21.24 -5.80 -17.28
N ILE A 167 21.37 -4.46 -17.41
CA ILE A 167 20.36 -3.52 -16.93
C ILE A 167 19.15 -3.56 -17.87
N ASN A 168 18.04 -4.13 -17.36
CA ASN A 168 16.77 -4.28 -18.06
C ASN A 168 15.60 -4.04 -17.08
N GLU A 169 14.35 -4.15 -17.55
CA GLU A 169 13.16 -3.90 -16.73
C GLU A 169 13.06 -4.88 -15.55
N GLU A 170 13.42 -6.14 -15.77
CA GLU A 170 13.40 -7.18 -14.74
C GLU A 170 14.39 -6.88 -13.62
N LEU A 171 15.61 -6.44 -13.98
CA LEU A 171 16.62 -6.07 -13.00
C LEU A 171 16.23 -4.83 -12.20
N ILE A 172 15.63 -3.82 -12.85
CA ILE A 172 15.09 -2.65 -12.14
C ILE A 172 14.02 -3.11 -11.14
N SER A 173 13.03 -3.89 -11.60
CA SER A 173 11.96 -4.42 -10.75
C SER A 173 12.49 -5.24 -9.57
N ALA A 174 13.51 -6.09 -9.81
CA ALA A 174 14.17 -6.89 -8.79
C ALA A 174 15.01 -6.06 -7.78
N SER A 175 15.34 -4.82 -8.14
CA SER A 175 16.12 -3.90 -7.28
C SER A 175 15.23 -2.97 -6.43
N LEU A 176 13.91 -2.99 -6.64
CA LEU A 176 12.95 -2.21 -5.87
C LEU A 176 12.59 -2.90 -4.54
N THR A 177 12.06 -2.15 -3.58
CA THR A 177 11.58 -2.72 -2.30
C THR A 177 10.36 -3.63 -2.48
N THR A 178 9.73 -3.60 -3.66
CA THR A 178 8.59 -4.42 -4.08
C THR A 178 8.96 -5.69 -4.85
N ALA A 179 10.25 -6.02 -4.96
CA ALA A 179 10.78 -7.13 -5.79
C ALA A 179 10.12 -8.51 -5.56
N GLN A 180 9.56 -8.74 -4.37
CA GLN A 180 8.93 -10.02 -3.98
C GLN A 180 7.40 -10.01 -4.14
N MET A 181 6.84 -9.00 -4.79
CA MET A 181 5.39 -8.80 -4.95
C MET A 181 5.05 -8.58 -6.42
N PRO A 182 3.86 -8.97 -6.88
CA PRO A 182 3.36 -8.54 -8.18
C PRO A 182 3.08 -7.03 -8.16
N ASP A 183 3.12 -6.40 -9.31
CA ASP A 183 2.65 -5.02 -9.46
C ASP A 183 1.16 -4.89 -9.10
N PRO A 184 0.71 -3.72 -8.61
CA PRO A 184 -0.70 -3.50 -8.34
C PRO A 184 -1.56 -3.60 -9.60
N ASP A 185 -2.67 -4.34 -9.50
CA ASP A 185 -3.72 -4.34 -10.52
C ASP A 185 -4.60 -3.12 -10.42
N LEU A 186 -4.86 -2.68 -9.19
CA LEU A 186 -5.76 -1.58 -8.86
C LEU A 186 -5.12 -0.64 -7.83
N LEU A 187 -5.08 0.65 -8.14
CA LEU A 187 -4.82 1.71 -7.16
C LEU A 187 -6.12 2.39 -6.79
N ILE A 188 -6.42 2.47 -5.50
CA ILE A 188 -7.53 3.24 -4.95
C ILE A 188 -6.97 4.48 -4.26
N ARG A 189 -7.54 5.66 -4.53
CA ARG A 189 -7.27 6.86 -3.74
C ARG A 189 -8.56 7.50 -3.26
N THR A 190 -8.62 7.73 -1.94
CA THR A 190 -9.74 8.42 -1.27
C THR A 190 -9.56 9.93 -1.28
N SER A 191 -10.66 10.66 -1.02
CA SER A 191 -10.72 12.12 -0.78
C SER A 191 -10.72 13.04 -1.99
N GLY A 192 -11.06 12.54 -3.20
CA GLY A 192 -11.29 13.35 -4.40
C GLY A 192 -10.03 13.93 -5.06
N GLU A 193 -8.83 13.49 -4.64
CA GLU A 193 -7.57 13.98 -5.20
C GLU A 193 -7.10 13.10 -6.37
N LEU A 194 -6.92 13.69 -7.55
CA LEU A 194 -6.60 12.98 -8.80
C LEU A 194 -5.09 12.93 -9.07
N ARG A 195 -4.31 12.43 -8.15
CA ARG A 195 -2.84 12.27 -8.25
C ARG A 195 -2.37 11.07 -7.45
N ILE A 196 -1.22 10.50 -7.79
CA ILE A 196 -0.63 9.33 -7.11
C ILE A 196 0.41 9.70 -6.04
N SER A 197 0.72 10.97 -5.88
CA SER A 197 1.57 11.50 -4.78
C SER A 197 2.88 10.74 -4.56
N ASN A 198 3.63 10.50 -5.63
CA ASN A 198 4.93 9.81 -5.58
C ASN A 198 4.85 8.38 -5.01
N PHE A 199 3.71 7.70 -5.19
CA PHE A 199 3.48 6.33 -4.74
C PHE A 199 3.62 5.35 -5.91
N LEU A 200 4.48 4.34 -5.77
CA LEU A 200 4.64 3.18 -6.67
C LEU A 200 4.74 3.53 -8.17
N LEU A 201 5.52 4.57 -8.56
CA LEU A 201 5.59 5.07 -9.95
C LEU A 201 5.92 3.99 -10.97
N TRP A 202 6.90 3.13 -10.68
CA TRP A 202 7.30 2.03 -11.56
C TRP A 202 6.21 0.97 -11.65
N GLN A 203 5.71 0.55 -10.51
CA GLN A 203 4.79 -0.57 -10.36
C GLN A 203 3.37 -0.26 -10.86
N LEU A 204 2.98 1.03 -10.91
CA LEU A 204 1.65 1.47 -11.35
C LEU A 204 1.54 1.66 -12.87
N ALA A 205 2.57 1.30 -13.64
CA ALA A 205 2.62 1.56 -15.08
C ALA A 205 1.40 1.01 -15.85
N TYR A 206 0.83 -0.10 -15.41
CA TYR A 206 -0.36 -0.74 -15.99
C TYR A 206 -1.49 -0.97 -14.99
N ALA A 207 -1.45 -0.33 -13.81
CA ALA A 207 -2.51 -0.42 -12.82
C ALA A 207 -3.75 0.37 -13.26
N GLU A 208 -4.92 -0.16 -12.95
CA GLU A 208 -6.17 0.59 -13.05
C GLU A 208 -6.27 1.57 -11.88
N LEU A 209 -6.77 2.79 -12.14
CA LEU A 209 -6.86 3.85 -11.13
C LEU A 209 -8.32 4.09 -10.76
N TYR A 210 -8.64 4.04 -9.48
CA TYR A 210 -9.95 4.37 -8.93
C TYR A 210 -9.84 5.51 -7.92
N PHE A 211 -10.53 6.61 -8.18
CA PHE A 211 -10.57 7.80 -7.32
C PHE A 211 -11.98 7.98 -6.77
N THR A 212 -12.09 8.22 -5.45
CA THR A 212 -13.37 8.47 -4.78
C THR A 212 -13.30 9.72 -3.91
N ASP A 213 -14.40 10.47 -3.83
CA ASP A 213 -14.56 11.64 -2.96
C ASP A 213 -14.69 11.25 -1.48
N CYS A 214 -14.96 9.98 -1.19
CA CYS A 214 -15.05 9.45 0.15
C CYS A 214 -13.75 9.69 0.92
N LEU A 215 -13.82 10.21 2.15
CA LEU A 215 -12.65 10.38 3.02
C LEU A 215 -12.27 9.04 3.65
N TRP A 216 -10.96 8.79 3.87
CA TRP A 216 -10.51 7.49 4.36
C TRP A 216 -11.23 6.97 5.61
N PRO A 217 -11.52 7.76 6.68
CA PRO A 217 -12.28 7.27 7.82
C PRO A 217 -13.72 6.82 7.51
N GLU A 218 -14.29 7.29 6.39
CA GLU A 218 -15.65 6.97 5.92
C GLU A 218 -15.66 5.87 4.86
N PHE A 219 -14.49 5.43 4.38
CA PHE A 219 -14.36 4.42 3.35
C PHE A 219 -14.74 3.04 3.90
N THR A 220 -15.90 2.55 3.48
CA THR A 220 -16.50 1.30 3.95
C THR A 220 -16.08 0.10 3.09
N GLU A 221 -16.42 -1.11 3.53
CA GLU A 221 -16.29 -2.32 2.74
C GLU A 221 -17.10 -2.22 1.44
N GLU A 222 -18.28 -1.60 1.46
CA GLU A 222 -19.10 -1.40 0.26
C GLU A 222 -18.40 -0.51 -0.77
N GLU A 223 -17.73 0.57 -0.35
CA GLU A 223 -16.90 1.40 -1.23
C GLU A 223 -15.72 0.60 -1.81
N PHE A 224 -15.11 -0.25 -0.99
CA PHE A 224 -14.02 -1.13 -1.43
C PHE A 224 -14.52 -2.15 -2.46
N TYR A 225 -15.65 -2.79 -2.22
CA TYR A 225 -16.28 -3.73 -3.17
C TYR A 225 -16.71 -3.01 -4.46
N HIS A 226 -17.21 -1.78 -4.36
CA HIS A 226 -17.54 -0.97 -5.54
C HIS A 226 -16.30 -0.71 -6.41
N ALA A 227 -15.17 -0.34 -5.80
CA ALA A 227 -13.92 -0.15 -6.54
C ALA A 227 -13.46 -1.44 -7.27
N ILE A 228 -13.66 -2.62 -6.66
CA ILE A 228 -13.35 -3.91 -7.29
C ILE A 228 -14.32 -4.22 -8.44
N VAL A 229 -15.61 -3.96 -8.27
CA VAL A 229 -16.62 -4.16 -9.34
C VAL A 229 -16.32 -3.22 -10.51
N ASP A 230 -15.98 -1.96 -10.25
CA ASP A 230 -15.57 -1.01 -11.30
C ASP A 230 -14.33 -1.52 -12.06
N TYR A 231 -13.30 -1.98 -11.34
CA TYR A 231 -12.12 -2.61 -11.94
C TYR A 231 -12.51 -3.81 -12.84
N GLN A 232 -13.43 -4.66 -12.41
CA GLN A 232 -13.85 -5.84 -13.15
C GLN A 232 -14.60 -5.52 -14.44
N HIS A 233 -15.18 -4.33 -14.55
CA HIS A 233 -15.83 -3.87 -15.79
C HIS A 233 -14.85 -3.29 -16.81
N ARG A 234 -13.58 -3.06 -16.44
CA ARG A 234 -12.56 -2.52 -17.34
C ARG A 234 -11.88 -3.62 -18.16
N GLU A 235 -11.47 -3.28 -19.37
CA GLU A 235 -10.70 -4.16 -20.26
C GLU A 235 -9.21 -3.80 -20.14
N ARG A 236 -8.40 -4.69 -19.55
CA ARG A 236 -6.96 -4.52 -19.40
C ARG A 236 -6.24 -5.05 -20.65
N ARG A 237 -5.66 -4.18 -21.45
CA ARG A 237 -5.09 -4.51 -22.77
C ARG A 237 -3.59 -4.70 -22.79
N PHE A 238 -2.85 -4.11 -21.86
CA PHE A 238 -1.38 -4.18 -21.80
C PHE A 238 -0.72 -3.87 -23.16
N GLY A 239 -1.18 -2.82 -23.85
CA GLY A 239 -0.69 -2.41 -25.15
C GLY A 239 -1.25 -3.21 -26.36
N LYS A 240 -2.10 -4.22 -26.13
CA LYS A 240 -2.76 -5.01 -27.18
C LYS A 240 -4.07 -4.37 -27.64
N THR A 241 -4.61 -4.84 -28.77
CA THR A 241 -5.96 -4.46 -29.21
C THR A 241 -7.03 -5.31 -28.49
N SER A 242 -8.32 -4.86 -28.49
CA SER A 242 -9.41 -5.61 -27.85
C SER A 242 -9.60 -7.00 -28.46
N GLU A 243 -9.31 -7.18 -29.76
CA GLU A 243 -9.38 -8.48 -30.45
C GLU A 243 -8.28 -9.46 -30.00
N GLN A 244 -7.15 -8.95 -29.46
CA GLN A 244 -6.03 -9.76 -29.01
C GLN A 244 -6.15 -10.21 -27.55
N VAL A 245 -7.09 -9.66 -26.79
CA VAL A 245 -7.31 -9.98 -25.37
C VAL A 245 -8.60 -10.75 -25.09
N ARG A 246 -9.37 -11.04 -26.18
CA ARG A 246 -10.57 -11.88 -26.15
C ARG A 246 -10.24 -13.35 -26.35
#